data_3a85e85dcc4dedf2822468167ef305ee
#
_entry.id   3a85e85dcc4dedf2822468167ef305ee
#
_cell.length_a   1.000
_cell.length_b   1.000
_cell.length_c   1.000
_cell.angle_alpha   90.00
_cell.angle_beta   90.00
_cell.angle_gamma   90.00
#
_symmetry.space_group_name_H-M   'P 1'
#
loop_
_entity.id
_entity.type
_entity.pdbx_description
1 polymer ?
#
loop_
_entity_poly.entity_id
_entity_poly.type
_entity_poly.pdbx_seq_one_letter_code
_entity_poly.pdbx_strand_id
1 'polypeptide(L)'
;GTGGVTEGLKNRVIMPLHEINSQTRHVLGHEMVHAFQYHSLITGDSTQLENIGNLPLWMVEGMAEYLSIGKTDANTAMWMRDAYLNKDIPTLNDLTTSNKYFPYRYGQAFWSFIGSTYGDSVIFPLFKWLQYGHKAHFWL
;
A
#
# COMPACT_ATOMS: atom_id res chain seq x y z
N GLY A 1 -9.57 -14.53 8.71
CA GLY A 1 -8.34 -14.53 9.49
C GLY A 1 -7.46 -13.35 9.11
N THR A 2 -6.71 -12.83 10.04
CA THR A 2 -5.71 -11.79 9.78
C THR A 2 -4.58 -12.38 8.94
N GLY A 3 -4.19 -11.70 7.86
CA GLY A 3 -3.13 -12.15 6.97
C GLY A 3 -1.75 -12.11 7.65
N GLY A 4 -1.43 -11.02 8.32
CA GLY A 4 -0.19 -10.80 9.06
C GLY A 4 -0.26 -9.50 9.84
N VAL A 5 0.74 -9.20 10.64
CA VAL A 5 0.90 -7.93 11.37
C VAL A 5 2.37 -7.59 11.51
N THR A 6 2.75 -6.39 11.09
CA THR A 6 4.09 -5.85 11.34
C THR A 6 4.04 -4.84 12.49
N GLU A 7 4.74 -5.14 13.58
CA GLU A 7 4.86 -4.26 14.75
C GLU A 7 6.11 -3.39 14.62
N GLY A 8 5.97 -2.18 14.06
CA GLY A 8 7.08 -1.29 13.75
C GLY A 8 7.96 -0.92 14.96
N LEU A 9 7.35 -0.70 16.12
CA LEU A 9 8.10 -0.38 17.36
C LEU A 9 8.89 -1.57 17.93
N LYS A 10 8.51 -2.79 17.61
CA LYS A 10 9.12 -4.01 18.16
C LYS A 10 9.99 -4.75 17.13
N ASN A 11 10.11 -4.23 15.91
CA ASN A 11 10.82 -4.90 14.80
C ASN A 11 10.40 -6.36 14.64
N ARG A 12 9.09 -6.62 14.69
CA ARG A 12 8.54 -7.97 14.68
C ARG A 12 7.45 -8.09 13.64
N VAL A 13 7.53 -9.15 12.83
CA VAL A 13 6.48 -9.59 11.93
C VAL A 13 5.85 -10.84 12.50
N ILE A 14 4.53 -10.85 12.62
CA ILE A 14 3.72 -11.99 13.06
C ILE A 14 2.83 -12.38 11.88
N MET A 15 2.94 -13.62 11.43
CA MET A 15 2.12 -14.09 10.31
C MET A 15 1.74 -15.57 10.50
N PRO A 16 0.55 -15.99 10.03
CA PRO A 16 0.21 -17.40 9.96
C PRO A 16 0.97 -18.06 8.80
N LEU A 17 1.34 -19.30 8.96
CA LEU A 17 1.80 -20.13 7.85
C LEU A 17 0.57 -20.76 7.19
N HIS A 18 0.41 -20.52 5.91
CA HIS A 18 -0.64 -21.10 5.09
C HIS A 18 -0.14 -22.41 4.45
N GLU A 19 -1.04 -23.37 4.23
CA GLU A 19 -0.73 -24.60 3.51
C GLU A 19 -0.28 -24.33 2.07
N ILE A 20 -0.81 -23.26 1.47
CA ILE A 20 -0.46 -22.83 0.10
C ILE A 20 0.74 -21.89 0.17
N ASN A 21 1.87 -22.32 -0.37
CA ASN A 21 3.13 -21.54 -0.38
C ASN A 21 2.99 -20.16 -1.02
N SER A 22 2.18 -20.00 -2.06
CA SER A 22 1.97 -18.70 -2.70
C SER A 22 1.31 -17.69 -1.76
N GLN A 23 0.37 -18.13 -0.92
CA GLN A 23 -0.27 -17.28 0.08
C GLN A 23 0.73 -16.88 1.18
N THR A 24 1.51 -17.85 1.67
CA THR A 24 2.56 -17.56 2.66
C THR A 24 3.58 -16.57 2.12
N ARG A 25 4.02 -16.73 0.88
CA ARG A 25 4.98 -15.82 0.23
C ARG A 25 4.39 -14.42 0.02
N HIS A 26 3.11 -14.34 -0.38
CA HIS A 26 2.42 -13.06 -0.53
C HIS A 26 2.35 -12.33 0.82
N VAL A 27 1.83 -12.99 1.87
CA VAL A 27 1.72 -12.38 3.21
C VAL A 27 3.10 -11.96 3.73
N LEU A 28 4.11 -12.82 3.61
CA LEU A 28 5.47 -12.48 4.03
C LEU A 28 6.00 -11.25 3.27
N GLY A 29 5.87 -11.22 1.96
CA GLY A 29 6.29 -10.09 1.13
C GLY A 29 5.58 -8.79 1.51
N HIS A 30 4.28 -8.86 1.74
CA HIS A 30 3.45 -7.74 2.18
C HIS A 30 3.93 -7.17 3.53
N GLU A 31 4.09 -8.03 4.53
CA GLU A 31 4.56 -7.60 5.86
C GLU A 31 6.00 -7.09 5.84
N MET A 32 6.86 -7.65 4.99
CA MET A 32 8.23 -7.12 4.80
C MET A 32 8.21 -5.69 4.22
N VAL A 33 7.30 -5.38 3.30
CA VAL A 33 7.17 -4.00 2.81
C VAL A 33 6.80 -3.05 3.96
N HIS A 34 5.88 -3.44 4.84
CA HIS A 34 5.58 -2.65 6.04
C HIS A 34 6.80 -2.46 6.94
N ALA A 35 7.63 -3.49 7.12
CA ALA A 35 8.87 -3.35 7.87
C ALA A 35 9.80 -2.30 7.24
N PHE A 36 9.93 -2.24 5.91
CA PHE A 36 10.69 -1.21 5.20
C PHE A 36 10.03 0.17 5.31
N GLN A 37 8.73 0.25 5.18
CA GLN A 37 7.99 1.51 5.37
C GLN A 37 8.25 2.09 6.76
N TYR A 38 8.12 1.28 7.81
CA TYR A 38 8.41 1.70 9.19
C TYR A 38 9.88 2.05 9.40
N HIS A 39 10.80 1.22 8.89
CA HIS A 39 12.23 1.48 9.03
C HIS A 39 12.65 2.80 8.37
N SER A 40 12.09 3.13 7.21
CA SER A 40 12.38 4.38 6.50
C SER A 40 11.98 5.64 7.27
N LEU A 41 11.11 5.49 8.26
CA LEU A 41 10.65 6.58 9.13
C LEU A 41 11.50 6.71 10.38
N ILE A 42 12.08 5.61 10.89
CA ILE A 42 12.82 5.56 12.15
C ILE A 42 14.23 6.15 12.01
N THR A 43 14.70 6.42 10.79
CA THR A 43 16.09 6.89 10.54
C THR A 43 16.39 8.31 11.07
N GLY A 44 15.65 8.81 12.05
CA GLY A 44 15.98 10.10 12.66
C GLY A 44 15.34 10.38 14.00
N ASP A 45 14.10 10.01 14.22
CA ASP A 45 13.39 10.33 15.46
C ASP A 45 12.15 9.45 15.60
N SER A 46 11.92 8.89 16.78
CA SER A 46 10.76 8.05 17.09
C SER A 46 9.40 8.77 16.93
N THR A 47 9.40 10.11 16.92
CA THR A 47 8.21 10.92 16.61
C THR A 47 7.73 10.79 15.17
N GLN A 48 8.56 10.27 14.27
CA GLN A 48 8.21 10.12 12.85
C GLN A 48 7.32 8.90 12.55
N LEU A 49 7.17 7.96 13.50
CA LEU A 49 6.20 6.85 13.35
C LEU A 49 4.74 7.34 13.29
N GLU A 50 4.46 8.50 13.88
CA GLU A 50 3.16 9.15 13.77
C GLU A 50 2.84 9.57 12.33
N ASN A 51 3.86 9.78 11.50
CA ASN A 51 3.68 10.22 10.11
C ASN A 51 3.12 9.12 9.18
N ILE A 52 3.35 7.83 9.48
CA ILE A 52 2.66 6.75 8.74
C ILE A 52 1.16 6.78 9.02
N GLY A 53 0.76 7.03 10.26
CA GLY A 53 -0.65 7.15 10.64
C GLY A 53 -1.39 8.28 9.92
N ASN A 54 -0.66 9.23 9.34
CA ASN A 54 -1.23 10.33 8.56
C ASN A 54 -1.40 10.01 7.07
N LEU A 55 -0.82 8.91 6.58
CA LEU A 55 -1.02 8.48 5.20
C LEU A 55 -2.33 7.69 5.06
N PRO A 56 -3.05 7.88 3.94
CA PRO A 56 -4.24 7.09 3.66
C PRO A 56 -3.93 5.59 3.61
N LEU A 57 -4.81 4.77 4.15
CA LEU A 57 -4.64 3.31 4.20
C LEU A 57 -4.39 2.71 2.82
N TRP A 58 -5.12 3.18 1.79
CA TRP A 58 -4.96 2.70 0.42
C TRP A 58 -3.54 2.93 -0.14
N MET A 59 -2.86 3.95 0.34
CA MET A 59 -1.49 4.26 -0.08
C MET A 59 -0.47 3.33 0.57
N VAL A 60 -0.60 3.08 1.86
CA VAL A 60 0.30 2.22 2.65
C VAL A 60 0.12 0.77 2.24
N GLU A 61 -1.12 0.26 2.31
CA GLU A 61 -1.47 -1.12 1.99
C GLU A 61 -1.32 -1.42 0.49
N GLY A 62 -1.72 -0.48 -0.35
CA GLY A 62 -1.56 -0.62 -1.80
C GLY A 62 -0.11 -0.74 -2.24
N MET A 63 0.81 -0.03 -1.59
CA MET A 63 2.24 -0.17 -1.85
C MET A 63 2.74 -1.56 -1.41
N ALA A 64 2.29 -2.06 -0.26
CA ALA A 64 2.64 -3.38 0.23
C ALA A 64 2.13 -4.47 -0.72
N GLU A 65 0.90 -4.35 -1.22
CA GLU A 65 0.35 -5.25 -2.25
C GLU A 65 1.17 -5.17 -3.55
N TYR A 66 1.43 -3.96 -4.06
CA TYR A 66 2.16 -3.78 -5.30
C TYR A 66 3.55 -4.41 -5.26
N LEU A 67 4.31 -4.17 -4.20
CA LEU A 67 5.68 -4.68 -4.07
C LEU A 67 5.74 -6.18 -3.74
N SER A 68 4.67 -6.76 -3.19
CA SER A 68 4.61 -8.20 -2.88
C SER A 68 4.08 -9.06 -4.02
N ILE A 69 3.08 -8.59 -4.79
CA ILE A 69 2.46 -9.36 -5.89
C ILE A 69 2.80 -8.86 -7.28
N GLY A 70 3.39 -7.66 -7.40
CA GLY A 70 3.83 -7.10 -8.67
C GLY A 70 2.79 -6.23 -9.37
N LYS A 71 3.09 -5.91 -10.64
CA LYS A 71 2.31 -4.97 -11.46
C LYS A 71 0.94 -5.50 -11.88
N THR A 72 0.84 -6.80 -12.08
CA THR A 72 -0.37 -7.46 -12.59
C THR A 72 -0.92 -8.41 -11.55
N ASP A 73 -2.16 -8.16 -11.13
CA ASP A 73 -2.90 -9.01 -10.22
C ASP A 73 -4.33 -9.20 -10.73
N ALA A 74 -4.77 -10.47 -10.80
CA ALA A 74 -6.09 -10.81 -11.34
C ALA A 74 -7.22 -10.26 -10.46
N ASN A 75 -7.05 -10.25 -9.13
CA ASN A 75 -8.03 -9.73 -8.21
C ASN A 75 -8.18 -8.21 -8.39
N THR A 76 -7.08 -7.47 -8.44
CA THR A 76 -7.09 -6.03 -8.70
C THR A 76 -7.72 -5.72 -10.05
N ALA A 77 -7.38 -6.47 -11.10
CA ALA A 77 -7.97 -6.30 -12.42
C ALA A 77 -9.49 -6.53 -12.41
N MET A 78 -9.98 -7.48 -11.63
CA MET A 78 -11.41 -7.73 -11.45
C MET A 78 -12.10 -6.52 -10.80
N TRP A 79 -11.56 -5.98 -9.71
CA TRP A 79 -12.09 -4.80 -9.03
C TRP A 79 -12.10 -3.57 -9.94
N MET A 80 -11.03 -3.33 -10.69
CA MET A 80 -10.96 -2.19 -11.62
C MET A 80 -11.95 -2.32 -12.78
N ARG A 81 -12.13 -3.54 -13.30
CA ARG A 81 -13.13 -3.80 -14.36
C ARG A 81 -14.54 -3.56 -13.84
N ASP A 82 -14.86 -4.05 -12.66
CA ASP A 82 -16.18 -3.85 -12.04
C ASP A 82 -16.47 -2.36 -11.84
N ALA A 83 -15.52 -1.63 -11.26
CA ALA A 83 -15.66 -0.18 -11.08
C ALA A 83 -15.85 0.57 -12.40
N TYR A 84 -15.13 0.17 -13.45
CA TYR A 84 -15.26 0.77 -14.77
C TYR A 84 -16.65 0.50 -15.40
N LEU A 85 -17.10 -0.75 -15.37
CA LEU A 85 -18.40 -1.15 -15.95
C LEU A 85 -19.58 -0.49 -15.24
N ASN A 86 -19.49 -0.33 -13.92
CA ASN A 86 -20.51 0.31 -13.10
C ASN A 86 -20.38 1.84 -13.05
N LYS A 87 -19.40 2.43 -13.74
CA LYS A 87 -19.10 3.89 -13.70
C LYS A 87 -18.87 4.40 -12.28
N ASP A 88 -18.22 3.58 -11.46
CA ASP A 88 -17.97 3.84 -10.04
C ASP A 88 -16.46 3.83 -9.74
N ILE A 89 -15.71 4.55 -10.58
CA ILE A 89 -14.27 4.72 -10.37
C ILE A 89 -14.07 5.81 -9.33
N PRO A 90 -13.45 5.51 -8.16
CA PRO A 90 -13.22 6.50 -7.12
C PRO A 90 -12.17 7.54 -7.52
N THR A 91 -12.34 8.75 -7.02
CA THR A 91 -11.24 9.71 -6.95
C THR A 91 -10.27 9.36 -5.81
N LEU A 92 -9.08 9.96 -5.78
CA LEU A 92 -8.15 9.77 -4.66
C LEU A 92 -8.73 10.27 -3.33
N ASN A 93 -9.57 11.31 -3.38
CA ASN A 93 -10.30 11.77 -2.20
C ASN A 93 -11.31 10.74 -1.70
N ASP A 94 -12.03 10.08 -2.59
CA ASP A 94 -12.98 9.02 -2.22
C ASP A 94 -12.27 7.83 -1.58
N LEU A 95 -11.10 7.44 -2.10
CA LEU A 95 -10.26 6.40 -1.50
C LEU A 95 -9.78 6.75 -0.09
N THR A 96 -9.66 8.04 0.21
CA THR A 96 -9.17 8.52 1.51
C THR A 96 -10.31 8.67 2.52
N THR A 97 -11.50 9.09 2.06
CA THR A 97 -12.60 9.51 2.94
C THR A 97 -13.75 8.53 3.02
N SER A 98 -13.86 7.61 2.06
CA SER A 98 -14.96 6.65 1.98
C SER A 98 -14.51 5.22 2.31
N ASN A 99 -15.29 4.53 3.14
CA ASN A 99 -15.08 3.11 3.43
C ASN A 99 -15.68 2.16 2.36
N LYS A 100 -16.24 2.72 1.28
CA LYS A 100 -16.85 1.94 0.19
C LYS A 100 -15.80 1.17 -0.62
N TYR A 101 -14.65 1.76 -0.82
CA TYR A 101 -13.63 1.25 -1.73
C TYR A 101 -12.57 0.45 -0.97
N PHE A 102 -12.27 -0.75 -1.45
CA PHE A 102 -11.33 -1.65 -0.80
C PHE A 102 -9.87 -1.16 -0.98
N PRO A 103 -9.22 -0.67 0.09
CA PRO A 103 -7.97 0.08 -0.02
C PRO A 103 -6.82 -0.72 -0.64
N TYR A 104 -6.75 -2.02 -0.39
CA TYR A 104 -5.70 -2.90 -0.90
C TYR A 104 -5.71 -2.98 -2.43
N ARG A 105 -6.89 -3.16 -3.03
CA ARG A 105 -7.03 -3.33 -4.50
C ARG A 105 -6.88 -2.02 -5.25
N TYR A 106 -7.57 -0.97 -4.81
CA TYR A 106 -7.45 0.35 -5.43
C TYR A 106 -6.05 0.95 -5.22
N GLY A 107 -5.44 0.73 -4.05
CA GLY A 107 -4.08 1.15 -3.77
C GLY A 107 -3.05 0.41 -4.63
N GLN A 108 -3.19 -0.91 -4.79
CA GLN A 108 -2.33 -1.69 -5.70
C GLN A 108 -2.45 -1.19 -7.14
N ALA A 109 -3.66 -0.90 -7.62
CA ALA A 109 -3.88 -0.34 -8.95
C ALA A 109 -3.19 1.02 -9.14
N PHE A 110 -3.27 1.90 -8.14
CA PHE A 110 -2.59 3.20 -8.16
C PHE A 110 -1.07 3.02 -8.28
N TRP A 111 -0.45 2.23 -7.42
CA TRP A 111 1.00 2.02 -7.46
C TRP A 111 1.45 1.26 -8.71
N SER A 112 0.62 0.35 -9.23
CA SER A 112 0.84 -0.31 -10.51
C SER A 112 0.86 0.70 -11.67
N PHE A 113 -0.04 1.68 -11.67
CA PHE A 113 -0.04 2.77 -12.64
C PHE A 113 1.25 3.60 -12.54
N ILE A 114 1.63 4.00 -11.33
CA ILE A 114 2.86 4.78 -11.10
C ILE A 114 4.09 4.01 -11.57
N GLY A 115 4.26 2.76 -11.13
CA GLY A 115 5.41 1.95 -11.50
C GLY A 115 5.47 1.58 -12.98
N SER A 116 4.31 1.42 -13.64
CA SER A 116 4.24 1.16 -15.07
C SER A 116 4.53 2.39 -15.93
N THR A 117 4.16 3.58 -15.44
CA THR A 117 4.32 4.84 -16.18
C THR A 117 5.71 5.44 -15.97
N TYR A 118 6.21 5.43 -14.74
CA TYR A 118 7.42 6.16 -14.36
C TYR A 118 8.59 5.24 -13.92
N GLY A 119 8.35 3.94 -13.84
CA GLY A 119 9.31 2.94 -13.37
C GLY A 119 9.25 2.71 -11.86
N ASP A 120 9.73 1.52 -11.44
CA ASP A 120 9.67 1.12 -10.02
C ASP A 120 10.57 1.97 -9.11
N SER A 121 11.60 2.59 -9.67
CA SER A 121 12.54 3.44 -8.93
C SER A 121 11.90 4.68 -8.30
N VAL A 122 10.73 5.11 -8.77
CA VAL A 122 10.02 6.28 -8.23
C VAL A 122 9.11 5.93 -7.05
N ILE A 123 8.77 4.64 -6.83
CA ILE A 123 7.81 4.18 -5.83
C ILE A 123 8.22 4.64 -4.42
N PHE A 124 9.41 4.26 -4.00
CA PHE A 124 9.88 4.55 -2.66
C PHE A 124 10.17 6.04 -2.42
N PRO A 125 10.84 6.77 -3.33
CA PRO A 125 10.99 8.22 -3.22
C PRO A 125 9.66 8.97 -3.14
N LEU A 126 8.66 8.59 -3.94
CA LEU A 126 7.33 9.21 -3.90
C LEU A 126 6.64 8.93 -2.55
N PHE A 127 6.66 7.69 -2.08
CA PHE A 127 6.09 7.32 -0.78
C PHE A 127 6.75 8.12 0.36
N LYS A 128 8.07 8.20 0.35
CA LYS A 128 8.84 8.97 1.33
C LYS A 128 8.51 10.46 1.29
N TRP A 129 8.41 11.05 0.10
CA TRP A 129 8.04 12.46 -0.07
C TRP A 129 6.64 12.77 0.49
N LEU A 130 5.68 11.87 0.28
CA LEU A 130 4.32 12.00 0.81
C LEU A 130 4.28 11.92 2.35
N GLN A 131 5.17 11.14 2.97
CA GLN A 131 5.27 11.03 4.43
C GLN A 131 5.70 12.33 5.12
N TYR A 132 6.53 13.15 4.46
CA TYR A 132 7.05 14.40 5.05
C TYR A 132 6.04 15.55 5.06
N GLY A 133 4.76 15.26 4.84
CA GLY A 133 3.69 16.27 5.01
C GLY A 133 3.74 17.39 3.99
N HIS A 134 4.45 17.23 2.88
CA HIS A 134 4.15 18.00 1.70
C HIS A 134 2.72 17.63 1.35
N LYS A 135 1.78 18.45 1.85
CA LYS A 135 0.39 18.38 1.43
C LYS A 135 0.46 18.50 -0.09
N ALA A 136 0.45 17.35 -0.74
CA ALA A 136 0.20 17.31 -2.15
C ALA A 136 -1.22 17.88 -2.27
N HIS A 137 -1.30 19.16 -2.56
CA HIS A 137 -2.47 19.69 -3.20
C HIS A 137 -2.45 19.02 -4.57
N PHE A 138 -2.99 17.79 -4.61
CA PHE A 138 -3.32 17.16 -5.88
C PHE A 138 -4.46 17.98 -6.48
N TRP A 139 -4.06 19.02 -7.19
CA TRP A 139 -4.90 19.65 -8.19
C TRP A 139 -4.93 18.67 -9.37
N LEU A 140 -5.91 17.83 -9.40
CA LEU A 140 -6.41 17.18 -10.61
C LEU A 140 -7.92 17.37 -10.65
#